data_10511ad33b5e9f9b9296637cadb35a9d
#
_entry.id   10511ad33b5e9f9b9296637cadb35a9d
#
_cell.length_a   1.000
_cell.length_b   1.000
_cell.length_c   1.000
_cell.angle_alpha   90.00
_cell.angle_beta   90.00
_cell.angle_gamma   90.00
#
_symmetry.space_group_name_H-M   'P 1'
#
loop_
_entity.id
_entity.type
_entity.pdbx_description
1 polymer ?
#
loop_
_entity_poly.entity_id
_entity_poly.type
_entity_poly.pdbx_seq_one_letter_code
_entity_poly.pdbx_strand_id
1 'polypeptide(L)'
;MLTEVAGEIVLPKIMASMIDSGIGAEVAGLGTGYILSRALLMITCIGIMIIGGIGGHFFAIRASVYFSADLRQGVFEKVQNFSFKNIDNFSTGSLVTRLTNDITQVQNMVRMLLIMAMRSPGMLIGGIIMACSINKELALILAFVIPILAVLIGLLLKTAFPRFGAMQKKLDNLNSGIQENITNVRVIKSFVRQDFETEKFENANSDLMNTTMRALKIVITTMPIMTLAMNITTLLVVWFGGNFVVGGSMGVGDLTAFTTYITQILMSLMMVSMLFLQLSRALASSTRITEVLKTDVDLTDENAGQKDKKVENGRVEFKNVYFKYYEKRKENVLENISFTAEPGEIVGIIGTTGSGKSSLVQLIPRLYDVTDGEVLVDGVNVKDYGLKNLRDGVGMVLQKNVLFSGSIEENLRWGDENATMEEIRAAADAAQADGFVNAFTDGYNMELGQGGVNVSGGQKQRLCIARALLKKPKILILDDSTSAVDTATEAKIRQAFTTSLKHSTKIIIAQRITSVIDADKIIVLEDGKIIGMGNHNELMKNCEEYRDIYYSQTDKEKEVS
;
A
#
# COMPACT_ATOMS: atom_id res chain seq x y z
N MET A 1 12.85 24.05 -20.24
CA MET A 1 14.10 23.43 -19.77
C MET A 1 15.29 23.75 -20.71
N LEU A 2 15.33 23.27 -21.99
CA LEU A 2 16.48 23.58 -22.89
C LEU A 2 16.66 25.07 -23.14
N THR A 3 15.58 25.83 -23.30
CA THR A 3 15.64 27.29 -23.44
C THR A 3 16.18 28.01 -22.20
N GLU A 4 15.84 27.48 -21.02
CA GLU A 4 16.36 27.98 -19.73
C GLU A 4 17.87 27.74 -19.63
N VAL A 5 18.31 26.49 -19.89
CA VAL A 5 19.74 26.13 -19.91
C VAL A 5 20.51 26.95 -20.92
N ALA A 6 20.01 27.09 -22.15
CA ALA A 6 20.65 27.89 -23.19
C ALA A 6 20.79 29.36 -22.77
N GLY A 7 19.74 29.93 -22.15
CA GLY A 7 19.80 31.30 -21.66
C GLY A 7 20.80 31.47 -20.51
N GLU A 8 20.79 30.55 -19.51
CA GLU A 8 21.75 30.56 -18.39
C GLU A 8 23.22 30.48 -18.88
N ILE A 9 23.46 29.78 -20.00
CA ILE A 9 24.81 29.69 -20.63
C ILE A 9 25.17 30.95 -21.42
N VAL A 10 24.19 31.58 -22.09
CA VAL A 10 24.45 32.75 -22.97
C VAL A 10 24.55 34.04 -22.17
N LEU A 11 23.79 34.22 -21.09
CA LEU A 11 23.77 35.46 -20.31
C LEU A 11 25.15 35.94 -19.81
N PRO A 12 26.03 35.09 -19.25
CA PRO A 12 27.35 35.54 -18.82
C PRO A 12 28.22 36.07 -19.99
N LYS A 13 28.06 35.49 -21.20
CA LYS A 13 28.78 35.95 -22.40
C LYS A 13 28.29 37.31 -22.88
N ILE A 14 26.99 37.59 -22.83
CA ILE A 14 26.41 38.89 -23.15
C ILE A 14 26.92 39.92 -22.13
N MET A 15 26.94 39.56 -20.84
CA MET A 15 27.45 40.44 -19.77
C MET A 15 28.93 40.74 -19.95
N ALA A 16 29.75 39.74 -20.34
CA ALA A 16 31.16 39.95 -20.68
C ALA A 16 31.31 40.97 -21.80
N SER A 17 30.54 40.82 -22.88
CA SER A 17 30.60 41.80 -24.00
C SER A 17 30.16 43.21 -23.60
N MET A 18 29.24 43.34 -22.64
CA MET A 18 28.86 44.65 -22.08
C MET A 18 29.97 45.30 -21.29
N ILE A 19 30.73 44.52 -20.52
CA ILE A 19 31.86 45.02 -19.72
C ILE A 19 33.03 45.41 -20.62
N ASP A 20 33.45 44.49 -21.51
CA ASP A 20 34.67 44.68 -22.29
C ASP A 20 34.51 45.69 -23.43
N SER A 21 33.37 45.67 -24.14
CA SER A 21 33.13 46.54 -25.29
C SER A 21 32.29 47.79 -24.97
N GLY A 22 31.53 47.75 -23.84
CA GLY A 22 30.65 48.87 -23.43
C GLY A 22 31.34 49.83 -22.44
N ILE A 23 31.92 49.28 -21.36
CA ILE A 23 32.52 50.05 -20.28
C ILE A 23 34.01 50.31 -20.59
N GLY A 24 34.72 49.33 -21.15
CA GLY A 24 36.16 49.42 -21.47
C GLY A 24 36.49 50.27 -22.70
N ALA A 25 35.52 50.62 -23.53
CA ALA A 25 35.71 51.48 -24.69
C ALA A 25 35.64 52.98 -24.30
N GLU A 26 36.69 53.50 -23.69
CA GLU A 26 36.85 54.95 -23.41
C GLU A 26 36.91 55.80 -24.66
N VAL A 27 36.99 55.23 -25.87
CA VAL A 27 37.16 55.96 -27.14
C VAL A 27 35.93 55.75 -28.02
N ALA A 28 35.19 56.83 -28.22
CA ALA A 28 34.19 57.05 -29.26
C ALA A 28 32.71 56.81 -28.94
N GLY A 29 32.13 57.45 -27.90
CA GLY A 29 30.68 57.78 -27.92
C GLY A 29 29.64 56.62 -28.09
N LEU A 30 30.11 55.41 -28.31
CA LEU A 30 29.34 54.19 -28.55
C LEU A 30 28.92 53.48 -27.27
N GLY A 31 29.50 53.82 -26.11
CA GLY A 31 29.39 53.05 -24.86
C GLY A 31 27.96 52.89 -24.35
N THR A 32 27.20 53.98 -24.22
CA THR A 32 25.83 53.93 -23.63
C THR A 32 24.83 53.22 -24.55
N GLY A 33 24.89 53.47 -25.87
CA GLY A 33 24.00 52.80 -26.84
C GLY A 33 24.25 51.29 -26.93
N TYR A 34 25.53 50.89 -26.90
CA TYR A 34 25.89 49.46 -26.87
C TYR A 34 25.44 48.77 -25.60
N ILE A 35 25.69 49.40 -24.45
CA ILE A 35 25.24 48.89 -23.15
C ILE A 35 23.72 48.70 -23.14
N LEU A 36 22.96 49.71 -23.61
CA LEU A 36 21.50 49.65 -23.66
C LEU A 36 21.01 48.53 -24.58
N SER A 37 21.60 48.35 -25.75
CA SER A 37 21.26 47.27 -26.69
C SER A 37 21.51 45.88 -26.10
N ARG A 38 22.63 45.68 -25.41
CA ARG A 38 22.97 44.41 -24.74
C ARG A 38 22.10 44.16 -23.52
N ALA A 39 21.75 45.20 -22.74
CA ALA A 39 20.81 45.10 -21.64
C ALA A 39 19.39 44.66 -22.14
N LEU A 40 18.93 45.27 -23.25
CA LEU A 40 17.66 44.87 -23.87
C LEU A 40 17.67 43.40 -24.34
N LEU A 41 18.80 42.97 -24.94
CA LEU A 41 19.01 41.57 -25.34
C LEU A 41 18.97 40.63 -24.12
N MET A 42 19.64 41.00 -23.01
CA MET A 42 19.57 40.21 -21.76
C MET A 42 18.17 40.11 -21.22
N ILE A 43 17.39 41.22 -21.16
CA ILE A 43 15.99 41.21 -20.72
C ILE A 43 15.15 40.28 -21.60
N THR A 44 15.35 40.35 -22.92
CA THR A 44 14.65 39.46 -23.86
C THR A 44 14.99 38.00 -23.63
N CYS A 45 16.28 37.67 -23.45
CA CYS A 45 16.74 36.31 -23.10
C CYS A 45 16.09 35.84 -21.77
N ILE A 46 16.08 36.68 -20.73
CA ILE A 46 15.47 36.39 -19.43
C ILE A 46 13.96 36.14 -19.61
N GLY A 47 13.26 36.94 -20.41
CA GLY A 47 11.86 36.74 -20.72
C GLY A 47 11.57 35.35 -21.35
N ILE A 48 12.39 34.97 -22.33
CA ILE A 48 12.31 33.63 -22.97
C ILE A 48 12.62 32.52 -21.97
N MET A 49 13.62 32.70 -21.10
CA MET A 49 13.98 31.75 -20.04
C MET A 49 12.84 31.56 -19.06
N ILE A 50 12.17 32.64 -18.60
CA ILE A 50 11.05 32.58 -17.67
C ILE A 50 9.89 31.80 -18.29
N ILE A 51 9.52 32.11 -19.53
CA ILE A 51 8.43 31.40 -20.24
C ILE A 51 8.79 29.92 -20.40
N GLY A 52 10.00 29.63 -20.86
CA GLY A 52 10.49 28.26 -21.03
C GLY A 52 10.62 27.49 -19.72
N GLY A 53 11.07 28.15 -18.66
CA GLY A 53 11.18 27.60 -17.30
C GLY A 53 9.82 27.26 -16.71
N ILE A 54 8.90 28.24 -16.67
CA ILE A 54 7.54 28.03 -16.15
C ILE A 54 6.83 26.92 -16.95
N GLY A 55 6.87 26.98 -18.28
CA GLY A 55 6.28 25.94 -19.13
C GLY A 55 6.89 24.56 -18.89
N GLY A 56 8.21 24.48 -18.82
CA GLY A 56 8.93 23.24 -18.56
C GLY A 56 8.58 22.61 -17.20
N HIS A 57 8.54 23.41 -16.13
CA HIS A 57 8.15 22.95 -14.80
C HIS A 57 6.66 22.55 -14.76
N PHE A 58 5.77 23.33 -15.38
CA PHE A 58 4.36 23.02 -15.45
C PHE A 58 4.10 21.66 -16.12
N PHE A 59 4.69 21.42 -17.28
CA PHE A 59 4.50 20.14 -17.97
C PHE A 59 5.18 18.97 -17.24
N ALA A 60 6.33 19.18 -16.61
CA ALA A 60 7.00 18.15 -15.81
C ALA A 60 6.16 17.73 -14.58
N ILE A 61 5.59 18.70 -13.87
CA ILE A 61 4.70 18.45 -12.73
C ILE A 61 3.44 17.72 -13.23
N ARG A 62 2.80 18.25 -14.27
CA ARG A 62 1.60 17.64 -14.84
C ARG A 62 1.84 16.19 -15.26
N ALA A 63 2.90 15.92 -16.02
CA ALA A 63 3.26 14.56 -16.43
C ALA A 63 3.50 13.63 -15.25
N SER A 64 4.22 14.07 -14.22
CA SER A 64 4.50 13.26 -13.04
C SER A 64 3.25 12.94 -12.21
N VAL A 65 2.29 13.89 -12.12
CA VAL A 65 1.03 13.70 -11.39
C VAL A 65 0.11 12.72 -12.14
N TYR A 66 -0.06 12.89 -13.47
CA TYR A 66 -0.85 11.95 -14.26
C TYR A 66 -0.25 10.54 -14.22
N PHE A 67 1.06 10.43 -14.42
CA PHE A 67 1.77 9.14 -14.28
C PHE A 67 1.49 8.46 -12.93
N SER A 68 1.53 9.21 -11.83
CA SER A 68 1.27 8.64 -10.51
C SER A 68 -0.20 8.27 -10.30
N ALA A 69 -1.13 8.99 -10.91
CA ALA A 69 -2.56 8.67 -10.87
C ALA A 69 -2.83 7.35 -11.61
N ASP A 70 -2.32 7.22 -12.84
CA ASP A 70 -2.46 6.00 -13.64
C ASP A 70 -1.80 4.79 -12.97
N LEU A 71 -0.59 4.99 -12.38
CA LEU A 71 0.11 3.94 -11.66
C LEU A 71 -0.69 3.49 -10.41
N ARG A 72 -1.28 4.45 -9.68
CA ARG A 72 -2.11 4.15 -8.50
C ARG A 72 -3.36 3.38 -8.89
N GLN A 73 -4.02 3.80 -9.96
CA GLN A 73 -5.18 3.10 -10.49
C GLN A 73 -4.82 1.67 -10.90
N GLY A 74 -3.76 1.47 -11.67
CA GLY A 74 -3.34 0.14 -12.11
C GLY A 74 -2.94 -0.79 -10.95
N VAL A 75 -2.25 -0.27 -9.93
CA VAL A 75 -1.93 -1.05 -8.72
C VAL A 75 -3.20 -1.38 -7.93
N PHE A 76 -4.14 -0.44 -7.80
CA PHE A 76 -5.40 -0.66 -7.09
C PHE A 76 -6.26 -1.72 -7.80
N GLU A 77 -6.44 -1.61 -9.10
CA GLU A 77 -7.17 -2.61 -9.93
C GLU A 77 -6.53 -4.00 -9.81
N LYS A 78 -5.19 -4.07 -9.82
CA LYS A 78 -4.48 -5.34 -9.63
C LYS A 78 -4.74 -5.95 -8.25
N VAL A 79 -4.73 -5.15 -7.19
CA VAL A 79 -5.02 -5.60 -5.82
C VAL A 79 -6.48 -6.04 -5.66
N GLN A 80 -7.44 -5.36 -6.32
CA GLN A 80 -8.85 -5.77 -6.31
C GLN A 80 -9.07 -7.14 -6.97
N ASN A 81 -8.23 -7.51 -7.92
CA ASN A 81 -8.28 -8.80 -8.60
C ASN A 81 -7.49 -9.91 -7.87
N PHE A 82 -6.80 -9.60 -6.78
CA PHE A 82 -6.05 -10.60 -6.02
C PHE A 82 -6.97 -11.65 -5.40
N SER A 83 -6.53 -12.89 -5.41
CA SER A 83 -7.10 -13.96 -4.60
C SER A 83 -6.78 -13.76 -3.10
N PHE A 84 -7.46 -14.50 -2.24
CA PHE A 84 -7.11 -14.51 -0.82
C PHE A 84 -5.67 -14.98 -0.58
N LYS A 85 -5.20 -15.99 -1.32
CA LYS A 85 -3.80 -16.46 -1.27
C LYS A 85 -2.81 -15.35 -1.64
N ASN A 86 -3.13 -14.52 -2.64
CA ASN A 86 -2.32 -13.36 -2.98
C ASN A 86 -2.31 -12.32 -1.84
N ILE A 87 -3.48 -12.02 -1.25
CA ILE A 87 -3.61 -11.06 -0.15
C ILE A 87 -2.86 -11.54 1.10
N ASP A 88 -2.90 -12.83 1.41
CA ASP A 88 -2.18 -13.42 2.55
C ASP A 88 -0.65 -13.28 2.43
N ASN A 89 -0.11 -13.20 1.21
CA ASN A 89 1.31 -12.96 0.96
C ASN A 89 1.72 -11.50 1.21
N PHE A 90 0.77 -10.57 1.20
CA PHE A 90 1.00 -9.15 1.45
C PHE A 90 0.25 -8.70 2.70
N SER A 91 0.92 -8.06 3.65
CA SER A 91 0.19 -7.42 4.74
C SER A 91 -0.60 -6.21 4.21
N THR A 92 -1.79 -5.96 4.74
CA THR A 92 -2.63 -4.80 4.38
C THR A 92 -1.86 -3.47 4.50
N GLY A 93 -1.07 -3.31 5.57
CA GLY A 93 -0.22 -2.13 5.75
C GLY A 93 0.84 -1.97 4.67
N SER A 94 1.41 -3.09 4.17
CA SER A 94 2.36 -3.07 3.05
C SER A 94 1.69 -2.61 1.75
N LEU A 95 0.49 -3.11 1.44
CA LEU A 95 -0.27 -2.69 0.25
C LEU A 95 -0.65 -1.20 0.31
N VAL A 96 -1.10 -0.73 1.47
CA VAL A 96 -1.38 0.71 1.69
C VAL A 96 -0.13 1.55 1.46
N THR A 97 1.02 1.14 2.00
CA THR A 97 2.30 1.86 1.81
C THR A 97 2.71 1.91 0.34
N ARG A 98 2.50 0.83 -0.42
CA ARG A 98 2.79 0.75 -1.86
C ARG A 98 1.89 1.69 -2.67
N LEU A 99 0.59 1.74 -2.34
CA LEU A 99 -0.40 2.61 -2.99
C LEU A 99 -0.23 4.11 -2.67
N THR A 100 0.42 4.44 -1.56
CA THR A 100 0.58 5.82 -1.08
C THR A 100 2.03 6.29 -1.19
N ASN A 101 2.87 5.90 -0.24
CA ASN A 101 4.24 6.42 -0.11
C ASN A 101 5.14 6.00 -1.26
N ASP A 102 5.10 4.73 -1.68
CA ASP A 102 5.96 4.24 -2.75
C ASP A 102 5.64 4.90 -4.09
N ILE A 103 4.38 5.03 -4.45
CA ILE A 103 3.96 5.76 -5.67
C ILE A 103 4.39 7.22 -5.58
N THR A 104 4.27 7.87 -4.41
CA THR A 104 4.73 9.26 -4.23
C THR A 104 6.25 9.39 -4.40
N GLN A 105 7.04 8.42 -3.94
CA GLN A 105 8.50 8.41 -4.17
C GLN A 105 8.84 8.28 -5.67
N VAL A 106 8.14 7.39 -6.37
CA VAL A 106 8.32 7.23 -7.83
C VAL A 106 7.88 8.48 -8.58
N GLN A 107 6.74 9.10 -8.22
CA GLN A 107 6.27 10.37 -8.77
C GLN A 107 7.33 11.48 -8.62
N ASN A 108 7.89 11.63 -7.42
CA ASN A 108 8.91 12.63 -7.13
C ASN A 108 10.16 12.38 -7.97
N MET A 109 10.54 11.12 -8.17
CA MET A 109 11.67 10.76 -9.02
C MET A 109 11.40 11.10 -10.49
N VAL A 110 10.24 10.76 -11.03
CA VAL A 110 9.85 11.11 -12.41
C VAL A 110 9.88 12.62 -12.59
N ARG A 111 9.31 13.40 -11.67
CA ARG A 111 9.35 14.86 -11.70
C ARG A 111 10.79 15.38 -11.70
N MET A 112 11.63 14.84 -10.82
CA MET A 112 13.03 15.26 -10.70
C MET A 112 13.84 14.90 -11.95
N LEU A 113 13.62 13.73 -12.53
CA LEU A 113 14.23 13.33 -13.79
C LEU A 113 13.82 14.28 -14.93
N LEU A 114 12.54 14.59 -15.07
CA LEU A 114 12.07 15.50 -16.12
C LEU A 114 12.64 16.92 -15.98
N ILE A 115 12.89 17.39 -14.76
CA ILE A 115 13.43 18.72 -14.50
C ILE A 115 14.96 18.72 -14.58
N MET A 116 15.63 17.80 -13.89
CA MET A 116 17.08 17.87 -13.66
C MET A 116 17.91 17.08 -14.68
N ALA A 117 17.37 16.02 -15.29
CA ALA A 117 18.13 15.20 -16.23
C ALA A 117 18.57 15.94 -17.50
N MET A 118 17.84 17.00 -17.89
CA MET A 118 18.24 17.87 -18.99
C MET A 118 19.03 19.07 -18.50
N ARG A 119 18.65 19.66 -17.36
CA ARG A 119 19.25 20.88 -16.84
C ARG A 119 20.68 20.64 -16.35
N SER A 120 20.92 19.64 -15.49
CA SER A 120 22.24 19.45 -14.88
C SER A 120 23.32 19.05 -15.89
N PRO A 121 23.14 18.05 -16.79
CA PRO A 121 24.12 17.76 -17.83
C PRO A 121 24.26 18.90 -18.84
N GLY A 122 23.16 19.57 -19.18
CA GLY A 122 23.20 20.71 -20.10
C GLY A 122 24.04 21.88 -19.57
N MET A 123 23.89 22.23 -18.30
CA MET A 123 24.69 23.25 -17.62
C MET A 123 26.16 22.84 -17.49
N LEU A 124 26.41 21.56 -17.14
CA LEU A 124 27.78 21.04 -17.02
C LEU A 124 28.51 21.13 -18.37
N ILE A 125 27.92 20.52 -19.41
CA ILE A 125 28.54 20.48 -20.75
C ILE A 125 28.60 21.86 -21.36
N GLY A 126 27.50 22.62 -21.31
CA GLY A 126 27.45 23.98 -21.86
C GLY A 126 28.43 24.94 -21.16
N GLY A 127 28.51 24.87 -19.82
CA GLY A 127 29.47 25.65 -19.04
C GLY A 127 30.91 25.32 -19.39
N ILE A 128 31.27 24.04 -19.57
CA ILE A 128 32.61 23.61 -20.00
C ILE A 128 32.92 24.12 -21.42
N ILE A 129 32.00 23.99 -22.37
CA ILE A 129 32.17 24.48 -23.75
C ILE A 129 32.40 25.98 -23.75
N MET A 130 31.61 26.74 -22.99
CA MET A 130 31.76 28.19 -22.92
C MET A 130 33.05 28.61 -22.22
N ALA A 131 33.46 27.95 -21.14
CA ALA A 131 34.72 28.18 -20.48
C ALA A 131 35.90 27.93 -21.44
N CYS A 132 35.88 26.81 -22.18
CA CYS A 132 36.90 26.51 -23.22
C CYS A 132 36.88 27.51 -24.37
N SER A 133 35.74 28.11 -24.72
CA SER A 133 35.63 29.11 -25.79
C SER A 133 36.21 30.46 -25.39
N ILE A 134 36.27 30.78 -24.10
CA ILE A 134 36.87 32.02 -23.57
C ILE A 134 38.39 31.88 -23.52
N ASN A 135 38.88 30.88 -22.78
CA ASN A 135 40.30 30.63 -22.64
C ASN A 135 40.60 29.16 -22.36
N LYS A 136 41.29 28.48 -23.28
CA LYS A 136 41.61 27.06 -23.19
C LYS A 136 42.61 26.74 -22.07
N GLU A 137 43.58 27.61 -21.82
CA GLU A 137 44.59 27.40 -20.77
C GLU A 137 43.95 27.52 -19.38
N LEU A 138 43.08 28.50 -19.21
CA LEU A 138 42.33 28.67 -17.96
C LEU A 138 41.35 27.49 -17.72
N ALA A 139 40.77 26.95 -18.80
CA ALA A 139 39.85 25.79 -18.73
C ALA A 139 40.57 24.50 -18.27
N LEU A 140 41.87 24.37 -18.37
CA LEU A 140 42.63 23.25 -17.81
C LEU A 140 42.46 23.14 -16.29
N ILE A 141 42.23 24.26 -15.59
CA ILE A 141 41.94 24.24 -14.15
C ILE A 141 40.68 23.36 -13.88
N LEU A 142 39.64 23.47 -14.72
CA LEU A 142 38.43 22.67 -14.59
C LEU A 142 38.69 21.18 -14.82
N ALA A 143 39.61 20.83 -15.73
CA ALA A 143 39.99 19.45 -16.00
C ALA A 143 40.62 18.75 -14.78
N PHE A 144 41.21 19.50 -13.84
CA PHE A 144 41.71 18.98 -12.57
C PHE A 144 40.67 19.06 -11.46
N VAL A 145 39.95 20.17 -11.37
CA VAL A 145 38.99 20.42 -10.28
C VAL A 145 37.78 19.48 -10.36
N ILE A 146 37.19 19.27 -11.54
CA ILE A 146 36.00 18.43 -11.71
C ILE A 146 36.24 16.98 -11.26
N PRO A 147 37.31 16.28 -11.68
CA PRO A 147 37.60 14.93 -11.19
C PRO A 147 37.86 14.87 -9.67
N ILE A 148 38.58 15.85 -9.12
CA ILE A 148 38.86 15.93 -7.68
C ILE A 148 37.54 16.04 -6.91
N LEU A 149 36.64 16.91 -7.34
CA LEU A 149 35.32 17.07 -6.72
C LEU A 149 34.44 15.82 -6.89
N ALA A 150 34.46 15.19 -8.07
CA ALA A 150 33.74 13.95 -8.31
C ALA A 150 34.18 12.82 -7.36
N VAL A 151 35.50 12.67 -7.16
CA VAL A 151 36.09 11.73 -6.20
C VAL A 151 35.68 12.10 -4.77
N LEU A 152 35.77 13.38 -4.40
CA LEU A 152 35.38 13.85 -3.06
C LEU A 152 33.90 13.58 -2.76
N ILE A 153 33.01 13.88 -3.71
CA ILE A 153 31.57 13.57 -3.60
C ILE A 153 31.37 12.07 -3.48
N GLY A 154 32.05 11.26 -4.30
CA GLY A 154 31.98 9.80 -4.23
C GLY A 154 32.38 9.24 -2.86
N LEU A 155 33.44 9.76 -2.24
CA LEU A 155 33.89 9.40 -0.91
C LEU A 155 32.89 9.82 0.17
N LEU A 156 32.32 11.03 0.06
CA LEU A 156 31.28 11.50 0.98
C LEU A 156 30.03 10.63 0.90
N LEU A 157 29.56 10.29 -0.30
CA LEU A 157 28.42 9.40 -0.50
C LEU A 157 28.70 8.01 0.06
N LYS A 158 29.86 7.43 -0.22
CA LYS A 158 30.27 6.10 0.29
C LYS A 158 30.26 6.04 1.83
N THR A 159 30.62 7.13 2.49
CA THR A 159 30.63 7.21 3.97
C THR A 159 29.25 7.57 4.55
N ALA A 160 28.44 8.34 3.84
CA ALA A 160 27.10 8.74 4.28
C ALA A 160 26.08 7.60 4.22
N PHE A 161 26.06 6.84 3.12
CA PHE A 161 25.07 5.77 2.88
C PHE A 161 24.92 4.79 4.03
N PRO A 162 25.97 4.13 4.55
CA PRO A 162 25.84 3.17 5.63
C PRO A 162 25.35 3.81 6.94
N ARG A 163 25.70 5.08 7.18
CA ARG A 163 25.27 5.79 8.41
C ARG A 163 23.80 6.17 8.35
N PHE A 164 23.29 6.59 7.19
CA PHE A 164 21.85 6.80 6.99
C PHE A 164 21.07 5.49 7.08
N GLY A 165 21.61 4.39 6.58
CA GLY A 165 21.02 3.06 6.75
C GLY A 165 20.93 2.63 8.23
N ALA A 166 21.97 2.89 9.01
CA ALA A 166 21.97 2.63 10.44
C ALA A 166 20.96 3.52 11.20
N MET A 167 20.88 4.81 10.85
CA MET A 167 19.89 5.74 11.38
C MET A 167 18.46 5.26 11.09
N GLN A 168 18.19 4.82 9.87
CA GLN A 168 16.88 4.32 9.50
C GLN A 168 16.48 3.09 10.33
N LYS A 169 17.38 2.12 10.54
CA LYS A 169 17.11 0.96 11.39
C LYS A 169 16.77 1.35 12.84
N LYS A 170 17.44 2.37 13.39
CA LYS A 170 17.14 2.87 14.74
C LYS A 170 15.78 3.58 14.80
N LEU A 171 15.43 4.31 13.75
CA LEU A 171 14.11 4.94 13.60
C LEU A 171 12.99 3.90 13.50
N ASP A 172 13.20 2.84 12.72
CA ASP A 172 12.24 1.75 12.58
C ASP A 172 12.02 1.02 13.93
N ASN A 173 13.09 0.77 14.68
CA ASN A 173 13.00 0.19 16.02
C ASN A 173 12.23 1.09 17.00
N LEU A 174 12.48 2.40 16.98
CA LEU A 174 11.75 3.36 17.80
C LEU A 174 10.27 3.39 17.45
N ASN A 175 9.94 3.46 16.15
CA ASN A 175 8.57 3.44 15.68
C ASN A 175 7.82 2.16 16.07
N SER A 176 8.47 1.00 15.96
CA SER A 176 7.91 -0.28 16.40
C SER A 176 7.62 -0.29 17.90
N GLY A 177 8.54 0.26 18.72
CA GLY A 177 8.32 0.40 20.15
C GLY A 177 7.17 1.34 20.50
N ILE A 178 7.05 2.48 19.81
CA ILE A 178 5.93 3.42 19.98
C ILE A 178 4.60 2.74 19.60
N GLN A 179 4.56 2.04 18.48
CA GLN A 179 3.35 1.34 18.03
C GLN A 179 2.92 0.25 19.03
N GLU A 180 3.86 -0.53 19.54
CA GLU A 180 3.63 -1.53 20.57
C GLU A 180 3.05 -0.89 21.84
N ASN A 181 3.66 0.19 22.32
CA ASN A 181 3.22 0.93 23.51
C ASN A 181 1.81 1.51 23.36
N ILE A 182 1.51 2.18 22.24
CA ILE A 182 0.19 2.79 22.00
C ILE A 182 -0.89 1.71 21.89
N THR A 183 -0.58 0.62 21.17
CA THR A 183 -1.53 -0.49 21.00
C THR A 183 -1.86 -1.16 22.35
N ASN A 184 -0.86 -1.31 23.22
CA ASN A 184 -0.98 -2.02 24.48
C ASN A 184 -1.01 -1.11 25.71
N VAL A 185 -1.34 0.18 25.55
CA VAL A 185 -1.31 1.17 26.64
C VAL A 185 -2.17 0.77 27.85
N ARG A 186 -3.28 0.05 27.63
CA ARG A 186 -4.14 -0.46 28.70
C ARG A 186 -3.41 -1.50 29.55
N VAL A 187 -2.63 -2.39 28.92
CA VAL A 187 -1.81 -3.40 29.61
C VAL A 187 -0.72 -2.71 30.42
N ILE A 188 0.01 -1.75 29.82
CA ILE A 188 1.08 -1.00 30.50
C ILE A 188 0.54 -0.31 31.76
N LYS A 189 -0.65 0.32 31.66
CA LYS A 189 -1.31 0.99 32.79
C LYS A 189 -1.80 0.00 33.84
N SER A 190 -2.38 -1.13 33.45
CA SER A 190 -2.91 -2.13 34.39
C SER A 190 -1.80 -2.83 35.19
N PHE A 191 -0.60 -2.94 34.61
CA PHE A 191 0.58 -3.51 35.30
C PHE A 191 1.52 -2.45 35.92
N VAL A 192 1.14 -1.16 35.86
CA VAL A 192 1.90 -0.01 36.41
C VAL A 192 3.36 -0.02 35.91
N ARG A 193 3.54 -0.21 34.59
CA ARG A 193 4.87 -0.32 33.95
C ARG A 193 5.26 0.92 33.12
N GLN A 194 4.65 2.08 33.39
CA GLN A 194 4.92 3.32 32.65
C GLN A 194 6.38 3.74 32.72
N ASP A 195 6.99 3.67 33.91
CA ASP A 195 8.39 4.09 34.10
C ASP A 195 9.34 3.20 33.31
N PHE A 196 9.12 1.88 33.32
CA PHE A 196 9.90 0.92 32.55
C PHE A 196 9.82 1.19 31.03
N GLU A 197 8.63 1.44 30.50
CA GLU A 197 8.45 1.74 29.08
C GLU A 197 9.01 3.12 28.72
N THR A 198 8.96 4.10 29.65
CA THR A 198 9.59 5.41 29.46
C THR A 198 11.11 5.28 29.37
N GLU A 199 11.76 4.52 30.26
CA GLU A 199 13.20 4.26 30.22
C GLU A 199 13.60 3.53 28.91
N LYS A 200 12.83 2.52 28.50
CA LYS A 200 13.04 1.79 27.24
C LYS A 200 12.97 2.73 26.03
N PHE A 201 11.98 3.65 26.03
CA PHE A 201 11.83 4.67 24.99
C PHE A 201 13.00 5.67 25.00
N GLU A 202 13.41 6.17 26.16
CA GLU A 202 14.54 7.11 26.31
C GLU A 202 15.84 6.51 25.77
N ASN A 203 16.11 5.24 26.07
CA ASN A 203 17.27 4.52 25.56
C ASN A 203 17.23 4.41 24.02
N ALA A 204 16.10 4.01 23.44
CA ALA A 204 15.93 3.91 21.99
C ALA A 204 16.02 5.28 21.31
N ASN A 205 15.45 6.33 21.90
CA ASN A 205 15.50 7.71 21.41
C ASN A 205 16.93 8.28 21.48
N SER A 206 17.65 8.02 22.57
CA SER A 206 19.05 8.42 22.72
C SER A 206 19.96 7.75 21.68
N ASP A 207 19.74 6.45 21.43
CA ASP A 207 20.43 5.70 20.39
C ASP A 207 20.16 6.27 18.99
N LEU A 208 18.90 6.61 18.69
CA LEU A 208 18.52 7.27 17.44
C LEU A 208 19.18 8.65 17.33
N MET A 209 19.12 9.46 18.38
CA MET A 209 19.75 10.79 18.42
C MET A 209 21.24 10.69 18.11
N ASN A 210 21.97 9.82 18.80
CA ASN A 210 23.41 9.66 18.61
C ASN A 210 23.76 9.16 17.20
N THR A 211 22.97 8.23 16.65
CA THR A 211 23.17 7.71 15.29
C THR A 211 22.85 8.77 14.24
N THR A 212 21.78 9.55 14.46
CA THR A 212 21.40 10.69 13.60
C THR A 212 22.48 11.76 13.60
N MET A 213 23.02 12.13 14.76
CA MET A 213 24.12 13.09 14.88
C MET A 213 25.36 12.64 14.11
N ARG A 214 25.71 11.34 14.16
CA ARG A 214 26.83 10.78 13.38
C ARG A 214 26.60 10.83 11.88
N ALA A 215 25.37 10.61 11.41
CA ALA A 215 24.99 10.70 10.01
C ALA A 215 24.99 12.17 9.53
N LEU A 216 24.37 13.08 10.30
CA LEU A 216 24.27 14.50 9.96
C LEU A 216 25.62 15.22 9.97
N LYS A 217 26.57 14.82 10.82
CA LYS A 217 27.93 15.40 10.81
C LYS A 217 28.58 15.35 9.42
N ILE A 218 28.35 14.28 8.65
CA ILE A 218 28.87 14.21 7.27
C ILE A 218 28.18 15.24 6.37
N VAL A 219 26.85 15.35 6.45
CA VAL A 219 26.09 16.29 5.61
C VAL A 219 26.45 17.73 5.93
N ILE A 220 26.56 18.06 7.22
CA ILE A 220 26.95 19.40 7.67
C ILE A 220 28.35 19.75 7.17
N THR A 221 29.29 18.80 7.16
CA THR A 221 30.67 19.01 6.70
C THR A 221 30.76 19.12 5.16
N THR A 222 29.79 18.53 4.44
CA THR A 222 29.79 18.54 2.97
C THR A 222 29.69 19.95 2.39
N MET A 223 28.78 20.79 2.90
CA MET A 223 28.59 22.15 2.39
C MET A 223 29.83 23.06 2.57
N PRO A 224 30.45 23.16 3.75
CA PRO A 224 31.69 23.90 3.91
C PRO A 224 32.84 23.42 3.00
N ILE A 225 33.00 22.10 2.84
CA ILE A 225 34.02 21.53 1.95
C ILE A 225 33.75 21.94 0.49
N MET A 226 32.51 21.85 0.02
CA MET A 226 32.14 22.27 -1.33
C MET A 226 32.32 23.76 -1.54
N THR A 227 31.91 24.58 -0.57
CA THR A 227 32.12 26.05 -0.62
C THR A 227 33.61 26.40 -0.64
N LEU A 228 34.41 25.71 0.17
CA LEU A 228 35.86 25.91 0.18
C LEU A 228 36.48 25.55 -1.19
N ALA A 229 36.09 24.41 -1.76
CA ALA A 229 36.57 24.00 -3.09
C ALA A 229 36.16 24.99 -4.19
N MET A 230 34.90 25.49 -4.13
CA MET A 230 34.42 26.56 -5.04
C MET A 230 35.27 27.82 -4.91
N ASN A 231 35.49 28.32 -3.69
CA ASN A 231 36.24 29.55 -3.46
C ASN A 231 37.72 29.40 -3.84
N ILE A 232 38.35 28.25 -3.54
CA ILE A 232 39.74 27.97 -4.01
C ILE A 232 39.80 27.97 -5.54
N THR A 233 38.84 27.31 -6.21
CA THR A 233 38.78 27.29 -7.67
C THR A 233 38.60 28.69 -8.25
N THR A 234 37.69 29.48 -7.67
CA THR A 234 37.48 30.89 -8.09
C THR A 234 38.74 31.72 -7.87
N LEU A 235 39.42 31.54 -6.74
CA LEU A 235 40.67 32.28 -6.43
C LEU A 235 41.79 31.91 -7.42
N LEU A 236 41.96 30.63 -7.76
CA LEU A 236 42.91 30.19 -8.78
C LEU A 236 42.60 30.81 -10.14
N VAL A 237 41.32 30.80 -10.54
CA VAL A 237 40.89 31.38 -11.81
C VAL A 237 41.10 32.90 -11.85
N VAL A 238 40.79 33.61 -10.77
CA VAL A 238 41.03 35.06 -10.67
C VAL A 238 42.52 35.36 -10.69
N TRP A 239 43.35 34.56 -10.01
CA TRP A 239 44.79 34.72 -9.99
C TRP A 239 45.44 34.50 -11.39
N PHE A 240 45.18 33.36 -12.00
CA PHE A 240 45.73 33.06 -13.33
C PHE A 240 45.08 33.89 -14.44
N GLY A 241 43.74 34.04 -14.39
CA GLY A 241 42.99 34.87 -15.34
C GLY A 241 43.32 36.34 -15.25
N GLY A 242 43.59 36.87 -14.04
CA GLY A 242 44.10 38.23 -13.84
C GLY A 242 45.44 38.48 -14.57
N ASN A 243 46.35 37.52 -14.59
CA ASN A 243 47.59 37.61 -15.36
C ASN A 243 47.33 37.69 -16.88
N PHE A 244 46.33 36.95 -17.41
CA PHE A 244 45.92 37.04 -18.81
C PHE A 244 45.27 38.41 -19.13
N VAL A 245 44.52 38.98 -18.19
CA VAL A 245 43.94 40.32 -18.34
C VAL A 245 45.01 41.38 -18.36
N VAL A 246 45.97 41.36 -17.41
CA VAL A 246 47.11 42.31 -17.39
C VAL A 246 47.97 42.15 -18.64
N GLY A 247 48.16 40.94 -19.17
CA GLY A 247 48.85 40.64 -20.41
C GLY A 247 48.05 41.00 -21.68
N GLY A 248 46.84 41.51 -21.58
CA GLY A 248 45.99 41.94 -22.70
C GLY A 248 45.41 40.78 -23.55
N SER A 249 45.57 39.55 -23.12
CA SER A 249 45.06 38.37 -23.85
C SER A 249 43.62 37.97 -23.47
N MET A 250 43.04 38.61 -22.46
CA MET A 250 41.66 38.34 -21.97
C MET A 250 41.02 39.63 -21.47
N GLY A 251 39.71 39.81 -21.69
CA GLY A 251 38.93 40.92 -21.13
C GLY A 251 38.55 40.71 -19.68
N VAL A 252 38.27 41.80 -18.95
CA VAL A 252 37.73 41.73 -17.58
C VAL A 252 36.36 41.10 -17.55
N GLY A 253 35.53 41.39 -18.57
CA GLY A 253 34.20 40.77 -18.73
C GLY A 253 34.30 39.28 -18.98
N ASP A 254 35.23 38.82 -19.82
CA ASP A 254 35.48 37.41 -20.08
C ASP A 254 35.92 36.68 -18.80
N LEU A 255 36.75 37.29 -17.93
CA LEU A 255 37.13 36.73 -16.64
C LEU A 255 35.91 36.60 -15.71
N THR A 256 35.02 37.60 -15.68
CA THR A 256 33.77 37.58 -14.90
C THR A 256 32.83 36.49 -15.40
N ALA A 257 32.66 36.31 -16.71
CA ALA A 257 31.86 35.24 -17.29
C ALA A 257 32.45 33.86 -16.96
N PHE A 258 33.78 33.72 -17.02
CA PHE A 258 34.48 32.48 -16.69
C PHE A 258 34.21 32.05 -15.22
N THR A 259 34.29 32.99 -14.26
CA THR A 259 33.97 32.71 -12.85
C THR A 259 32.49 32.29 -12.65
N THR A 260 31.60 32.88 -13.43
CA THR A 260 30.17 32.48 -13.43
C THR A 260 30.00 31.06 -13.96
N TYR A 261 30.66 30.68 -15.06
CA TYR A 261 30.61 29.31 -15.59
C TYR A 261 31.18 28.29 -14.62
N ILE A 262 32.26 28.60 -13.89
CA ILE A 262 32.75 27.71 -12.83
C ILE A 262 31.68 27.44 -11.80
N THR A 263 31.02 28.49 -11.29
CA THR A 263 29.95 28.35 -10.30
C THR A 263 28.81 27.49 -10.83
N GLN A 264 28.38 27.68 -12.09
CA GLN A 264 27.35 26.88 -12.74
C GLN A 264 27.76 25.42 -12.89
N ILE A 265 29.01 25.14 -13.33
CA ILE A 265 29.53 23.77 -13.46
C ILE A 265 29.57 23.06 -12.10
N LEU A 266 30.06 23.72 -11.06
CA LEU A 266 30.16 23.13 -9.72
C LEU A 266 28.80 22.89 -9.10
N MET A 267 27.85 23.81 -9.28
CA MET A 267 26.46 23.64 -8.84
C MET A 267 25.74 22.48 -9.58
N SER A 268 25.98 22.37 -10.90
CA SER A 268 25.41 21.27 -11.68
C SER A 268 25.93 19.90 -11.23
N LEU A 269 27.22 19.81 -10.85
CA LEU A 269 27.81 18.60 -10.28
C LEU A 269 27.16 18.20 -8.95
N MET A 270 26.85 19.18 -8.09
CA MET A 270 26.10 18.93 -6.85
C MET A 270 24.67 18.43 -7.12
N MET A 271 23.98 19.01 -8.12
CA MET A 271 22.64 18.57 -8.50
C MET A 271 22.61 17.12 -9.00
N VAL A 272 23.59 16.72 -9.81
CA VAL A 272 23.75 15.31 -10.25
C VAL A 272 23.91 14.38 -9.05
N SER A 273 24.68 14.78 -8.04
CA SER A 273 24.86 13.98 -6.81
C SER A 273 23.55 13.76 -6.04
N MET A 274 22.71 14.79 -5.95
CA MET A 274 21.39 14.67 -5.32
C MET A 274 20.44 13.74 -6.09
N LEU A 275 20.53 13.73 -7.43
CA LEU A 275 19.76 12.80 -8.27
C LEU A 275 20.06 11.34 -7.92
N PHE A 276 21.33 10.97 -7.73
CA PHE A 276 21.70 9.59 -7.37
C PHE A 276 21.12 9.14 -6.03
N LEU A 277 21.06 10.03 -5.03
CA LEU A 277 20.47 9.73 -3.74
C LEU A 277 18.97 9.43 -3.85
N GLN A 278 18.24 10.23 -4.62
CA GLN A 278 16.80 10.04 -4.83
C GLN A 278 16.51 8.83 -5.70
N LEU A 279 17.34 8.54 -6.71
CA LEU A 279 17.20 7.38 -7.57
C LEU A 279 17.19 6.07 -6.77
N SER A 280 18.09 5.92 -5.80
CA SER A 280 18.17 4.72 -4.97
C SER A 280 16.88 4.45 -4.20
N ARG A 281 16.26 5.50 -3.65
CA ARG A 281 14.97 5.38 -2.93
C ARG A 281 13.82 5.02 -3.88
N ALA A 282 13.76 5.69 -5.02
CA ALA A 282 12.73 5.44 -6.01
C ALA A 282 12.82 4.03 -6.62
N LEU A 283 14.03 3.50 -6.82
CA LEU A 283 14.25 2.13 -7.29
C LEU A 283 13.71 1.09 -6.30
N ALA A 284 13.96 1.27 -5.01
CA ALA A 284 13.41 0.39 -3.98
C ALA A 284 11.88 0.41 -3.97
N SER A 285 11.25 1.59 -4.05
CA SER A 285 9.80 1.73 -4.13
C SER A 285 9.25 1.14 -5.44
N SER A 286 9.93 1.37 -6.57
CA SER A 286 9.56 0.79 -7.86
C SER A 286 9.59 -0.74 -7.85
N THR A 287 10.58 -1.35 -7.20
CA THR A 287 10.66 -2.81 -7.04
C THR A 287 9.45 -3.35 -6.29
N ARG A 288 9.06 -2.72 -5.17
CA ARG A 288 7.88 -3.13 -4.40
C ARG A 288 6.56 -2.98 -5.16
N ILE A 289 6.42 -1.90 -5.94
CA ILE A 289 5.24 -1.70 -6.81
C ILE A 289 5.23 -2.76 -7.92
N THR A 290 6.38 -3.02 -8.55
CA THR A 290 6.51 -4.00 -9.62
C THR A 290 6.22 -5.42 -9.13
N GLU A 291 6.56 -5.74 -7.88
CA GLU A 291 6.20 -7.01 -7.24
C GLU A 291 4.68 -7.20 -7.24
N VAL A 292 3.90 -6.19 -6.83
CA VAL A 292 2.42 -6.26 -6.85
C VAL A 292 1.90 -6.42 -8.29
N LEU A 293 2.38 -5.60 -9.22
CA LEU A 293 1.91 -5.63 -10.61
C LEU A 293 2.24 -6.96 -11.32
N LYS A 294 3.38 -7.58 -11.00
CA LYS A 294 3.84 -8.86 -11.58
C LYS A 294 3.32 -10.09 -10.85
N THR A 295 2.69 -9.94 -9.69
CA THR A 295 2.12 -11.09 -8.99
C THR A 295 1.00 -11.69 -9.83
N ASP A 296 1.11 -12.96 -10.14
CA ASP A 296 0.07 -13.69 -10.87
C ASP A 296 -1.14 -13.90 -9.96
N VAL A 297 -2.33 -13.67 -10.53
CA VAL A 297 -3.60 -13.98 -9.87
C VAL A 297 -3.87 -15.46 -10.10
N ASP A 298 -3.78 -16.24 -9.03
CA ASP A 298 -3.92 -17.71 -9.10
C ASP A 298 -5.37 -18.17 -9.26
N LEU A 299 -6.35 -17.35 -8.85
CA LEU A 299 -7.77 -17.63 -9.03
C LEU A 299 -8.35 -16.78 -10.16
N THR A 300 -8.45 -17.38 -11.34
CA THR A 300 -9.13 -16.78 -12.49
C THR A 300 -10.27 -17.68 -12.95
N ASP A 301 -11.20 -17.12 -13.69
CA ASP A 301 -12.29 -17.85 -14.34
C ASP A 301 -12.13 -17.89 -15.88
N GLU A 302 -10.92 -17.56 -16.39
CA GLU A 302 -10.66 -17.54 -17.82
C GLU A 302 -10.87 -18.90 -18.47
N ASN A 303 -10.50 -19.97 -17.76
CA ASN A 303 -10.60 -21.36 -18.20
C ASN A 303 -11.84 -22.08 -17.67
N ALA A 304 -12.82 -21.36 -17.11
CA ALA A 304 -14.03 -21.94 -16.57
C ALA A 304 -14.90 -22.54 -17.66
N GLY A 305 -15.16 -23.85 -17.59
CA GLY A 305 -15.90 -24.60 -18.63
C GLY A 305 -17.39 -24.23 -18.71
N GLN A 306 -17.98 -23.72 -17.61
CA GLN A 306 -19.40 -23.34 -17.48
C GLN A 306 -19.55 -21.94 -16.88
N LYS A 307 -18.85 -20.97 -17.44
CA LYS A 307 -18.71 -19.61 -16.90
C LYS A 307 -20.05 -18.89 -16.65
N ASP A 308 -21.04 -19.12 -17.52
CA ASP A 308 -22.35 -18.45 -17.44
C ASP A 308 -23.36 -19.18 -16.55
N LYS A 309 -23.01 -20.38 -16.06
CA LYS A 309 -23.91 -21.15 -15.19
C LYS A 309 -24.08 -20.45 -13.85
N LYS A 310 -25.32 -20.38 -13.38
CA LYS A 310 -25.71 -19.85 -12.07
C LYS A 310 -25.99 -21.01 -11.10
N VAL A 311 -25.84 -20.75 -9.81
CA VAL A 311 -26.25 -21.69 -8.76
C VAL A 311 -27.78 -21.67 -8.66
N GLU A 312 -28.42 -22.81 -8.86
CA GLU A 312 -29.89 -22.91 -8.93
C GLU A 312 -30.50 -23.55 -7.68
N ASN A 313 -29.97 -24.70 -7.27
CA ASN A 313 -30.52 -25.51 -6.19
C ASN A 313 -29.73 -25.40 -4.87
N GLY A 314 -28.41 -25.21 -4.97
CA GLY A 314 -27.53 -25.08 -3.81
C GLY A 314 -27.08 -26.42 -3.23
N ARG A 315 -27.05 -27.51 -4.03
CA ARG A 315 -26.42 -28.77 -3.64
C ARG A 315 -24.92 -28.61 -3.58
N VAL A 316 -24.30 -29.00 -2.46
CA VAL A 316 -22.84 -28.91 -2.26
C VAL A 316 -22.29 -30.32 -2.04
N GLU A 317 -21.23 -30.69 -2.75
CA GLU A 317 -20.59 -32.01 -2.64
C GLU A 317 -19.08 -31.88 -2.61
N PHE A 318 -18.44 -32.48 -1.60
CA PHE A 318 -16.99 -32.63 -1.48
C PHE A 318 -16.61 -34.06 -1.82
N LYS A 319 -15.62 -34.23 -2.72
CA LYS A 319 -15.11 -35.54 -3.15
C LYS A 319 -13.63 -35.64 -2.91
N ASN A 320 -13.23 -36.43 -1.90
CA ASN A 320 -11.83 -36.70 -1.55
C ASN A 320 -10.96 -35.43 -1.51
N VAL A 321 -11.45 -34.36 -0.86
CA VAL A 321 -10.82 -33.06 -0.87
C VAL A 321 -9.66 -33.01 0.10
N TYR A 322 -8.52 -32.53 -0.43
CA TYR A 322 -7.31 -32.17 0.32
C TYR A 322 -7.05 -30.68 0.14
N PHE A 323 -6.62 -30.02 1.20
CA PHE A 323 -6.34 -28.57 1.14
C PHE A 323 -5.18 -28.17 2.03
N LYS A 324 -4.34 -27.24 1.52
CA LYS A 324 -3.30 -26.52 2.26
C LYS A 324 -3.16 -25.09 1.74
N TYR A 325 -2.89 -24.14 2.64
CA TYR A 325 -2.72 -22.72 2.26
C TYR A 325 -1.43 -22.45 1.50
N TYR A 326 -0.35 -23.20 1.81
CA TYR A 326 0.96 -22.99 1.22
C TYR A 326 1.49 -24.31 0.65
N GLU A 327 1.85 -24.32 -0.62
CA GLU A 327 2.36 -25.50 -1.32
C GLU A 327 3.62 -26.11 -0.69
N LYS A 328 4.46 -25.23 -0.08
CA LYS A 328 5.71 -25.62 0.58
C LYS A 328 5.51 -26.33 1.94
N ARG A 329 4.34 -26.23 2.57
CA ARG A 329 4.06 -26.96 3.80
C ARG A 329 3.75 -28.43 3.49
N LYS A 330 4.30 -29.33 4.32
CA LYS A 330 4.08 -30.78 4.17
C LYS A 330 2.69 -31.18 4.69
N GLU A 331 2.17 -30.48 5.68
CA GLU A 331 0.90 -30.83 6.36
C GLU A 331 -0.29 -30.22 5.63
N ASN A 332 -1.29 -31.03 5.40
CA ASN A 332 -2.59 -30.57 4.90
C ASN A 332 -3.40 -29.97 6.06
N VAL A 333 -4.24 -29.00 5.73
CA VAL A 333 -5.24 -28.42 6.65
C VAL A 333 -6.54 -29.25 6.61
N LEU A 334 -6.83 -29.84 5.44
CA LEU A 334 -7.94 -30.77 5.25
C LEU A 334 -7.42 -32.00 4.53
N GLU A 335 -7.85 -33.19 4.99
CA GLU A 335 -7.44 -34.50 4.46
C GLU A 335 -8.64 -35.40 4.18
N ASN A 336 -8.79 -35.79 2.91
CA ASN A 336 -9.79 -36.74 2.44
C ASN A 336 -11.23 -36.41 2.86
N ILE A 337 -11.61 -35.15 2.71
CA ILE A 337 -12.95 -34.68 3.06
C ILE A 337 -13.95 -35.09 1.98
N SER A 338 -14.98 -35.84 2.37
CA SER A 338 -16.07 -36.28 1.50
C SER A 338 -17.40 -36.21 2.21
N PHE A 339 -18.32 -35.37 1.72
CA PHE A 339 -19.71 -35.29 2.19
C PHE A 339 -20.57 -34.59 1.13
N THR A 340 -21.89 -34.71 1.30
CA THR A 340 -22.88 -34.01 0.49
C THR A 340 -23.84 -33.25 1.39
N ALA A 341 -24.17 -32.03 1.02
CA ALA A 341 -25.26 -31.24 1.55
C ALA A 341 -26.33 -31.09 0.46
N GLU A 342 -27.52 -31.61 0.73
CA GLU A 342 -28.62 -31.56 -0.23
C GLU A 342 -29.33 -30.18 -0.22
N PRO A 343 -30.02 -29.80 -1.29
CA PRO A 343 -30.75 -28.55 -1.36
C PRO A 343 -31.72 -28.34 -0.19
N GLY A 344 -31.58 -27.23 0.53
CA GLY A 344 -32.40 -26.89 1.68
C GLY A 344 -31.95 -27.52 3.00
N GLU A 345 -31.01 -28.47 2.99
CA GLU A 345 -30.49 -29.14 4.18
C GLU A 345 -29.71 -28.15 5.09
N ILE A 346 -29.79 -28.38 6.39
CA ILE A 346 -29.01 -27.68 7.42
C ILE A 346 -27.85 -28.59 7.83
N VAL A 347 -26.63 -28.22 7.48
CA VAL A 347 -25.40 -28.94 7.84
C VAL A 347 -24.64 -28.17 8.92
N GLY A 348 -24.53 -28.77 10.10
CA GLY A 348 -23.72 -28.28 11.20
C GLY A 348 -22.28 -28.79 11.09
N ILE A 349 -21.28 -27.94 11.36
CA ILE A 349 -19.88 -28.33 11.44
C ILE A 349 -19.33 -27.97 12.80
N ILE A 350 -18.86 -28.97 13.54
CA ILE A 350 -18.28 -28.82 14.87
C ILE A 350 -16.86 -29.42 14.90
N GLY A 351 -16.10 -29.09 15.94
CA GLY A 351 -14.77 -29.64 16.18
C GLY A 351 -13.90 -28.64 16.95
N THR A 352 -12.71 -29.07 17.32
CA THR A 352 -11.76 -28.27 18.09
C THR A 352 -11.28 -27.02 17.32
N THR A 353 -10.75 -26.03 18.05
CA THR A 353 -10.15 -24.85 17.42
C THR A 353 -8.92 -25.29 16.59
N GLY A 354 -8.87 -24.84 15.34
CA GLY A 354 -7.78 -25.24 14.42
C GLY A 354 -8.06 -26.49 13.59
N SER A 355 -9.19 -27.19 13.78
CA SER A 355 -9.54 -28.42 13.03
C SER A 355 -9.84 -28.22 11.52
N GLY A 356 -9.80 -26.98 11.00
CA GLY A 356 -10.00 -26.70 9.57
C GLY A 356 -11.43 -26.31 9.16
N LYS A 357 -12.36 -26.07 10.11
CA LYS A 357 -13.78 -25.74 9.83
C LYS A 357 -13.96 -24.55 8.88
N SER A 358 -13.33 -23.41 9.19
CA SER A 358 -13.41 -22.21 8.35
C SER A 358 -12.75 -22.44 6.99
N SER A 359 -11.64 -23.19 6.94
CA SER A 359 -10.99 -23.55 5.68
C SER A 359 -11.89 -24.36 4.77
N LEU A 360 -12.66 -25.29 5.35
CA LEU A 360 -13.60 -26.14 4.61
C LEU A 360 -14.66 -25.30 3.88
N VAL A 361 -15.33 -24.40 4.59
CA VAL A 361 -16.43 -23.61 4.00
C VAL A 361 -15.94 -22.55 3.01
N GLN A 362 -14.70 -22.07 3.14
CA GLN A 362 -14.10 -21.12 2.20
C GLN A 362 -13.85 -21.72 0.81
N LEU A 363 -13.81 -23.02 0.67
CA LEU A 363 -13.67 -23.71 -0.62
C LEU A 363 -14.96 -23.66 -1.46
N ILE A 364 -16.13 -23.53 -0.83
CA ILE A 364 -17.43 -23.50 -1.51
C ILE A 364 -17.57 -22.26 -2.42
N PRO A 365 -17.37 -21.01 -1.94
CA PRO A 365 -17.36 -19.82 -2.79
C PRO A 365 -16.06 -19.67 -3.57
N ARG A 366 -15.21 -20.69 -3.59
CA ARG A 366 -13.90 -20.69 -4.22
C ARG A 366 -13.08 -19.46 -3.81
N LEU A 367 -12.88 -19.25 -2.47
CA LEU A 367 -11.93 -18.26 -1.96
C LEU A 367 -10.49 -18.79 -2.07
N TYR A 368 -10.34 -20.11 -2.05
CA TYR A 368 -9.14 -20.87 -2.32
C TYR A 368 -9.49 -22.07 -3.20
N ASP A 369 -8.53 -22.56 -3.98
CA ASP A 369 -8.66 -23.82 -4.72
C ASP A 369 -8.20 -25.00 -3.87
N VAL A 370 -8.83 -26.15 -4.06
CA VAL A 370 -8.41 -27.40 -3.43
C VAL A 370 -7.03 -27.85 -3.96
N THR A 371 -6.26 -28.52 -3.10
CA THR A 371 -4.96 -29.12 -3.50
C THR A 371 -5.17 -30.39 -4.30
N ASP A 372 -6.14 -31.22 -3.89
CA ASP A 372 -6.56 -32.44 -4.59
C ASP A 372 -8.03 -32.71 -4.28
N GLY A 373 -8.68 -33.52 -5.11
CA GLY A 373 -10.12 -33.76 -5.04
C GLY A 373 -10.96 -32.64 -5.68
N GLU A 374 -12.26 -32.65 -5.43
CA GLU A 374 -13.21 -31.75 -6.08
C GLU A 374 -14.25 -31.22 -5.11
N VAL A 375 -14.62 -29.95 -5.25
CA VAL A 375 -15.81 -29.35 -4.66
C VAL A 375 -16.80 -29.04 -5.78
N LEU A 376 -18.00 -29.59 -5.65
CA LEU A 376 -19.06 -29.44 -6.65
C LEU A 376 -20.20 -28.64 -6.05
N VAL A 377 -20.77 -27.72 -6.84
CA VAL A 377 -22.03 -27.01 -6.56
C VAL A 377 -22.99 -27.33 -7.69
N ASP A 378 -24.18 -27.82 -7.35
CA ASP A 378 -25.18 -28.30 -8.33
C ASP A 378 -24.59 -29.28 -9.37
N GLY A 379 -23.66 -30.14 -8.91
CA GLY A 379 -22.99 -31.14 -9.74
C GLY A 379 -21.88 -30.63 -10.66
N VAL A 380 -21.55 -29.34 -10.61
CA VAL A 380 -20.48 -28.70 -11.39
C VAL A 380 -19.33 -28.32 -10.47
N ASN A 381 -18.09 -28.58 -10.90
CA ASN A 381 -16.91 -28.21 -10.15
C ASN A 381 -16.86 -26.67 -9.98
N VAL A 382 -16.56 -26.20 -8.77
CA VAL A 382 -16.46 -24.77 -8.48
C VAL A 382 -15.43 -24.06 -9.36
N LYS A 383 -14.44 -24.78 -9.91
CA LYS A 383 -13.45 -24.28 -10.86
C LYS A 383 -14.03 -23.96 -12.23
N ASP A 384 -15.11 -24.61 -12.61
CA ASP A 384 -15.78 -24.42 -13.91
C ASP A 384 -16.83 -23.31 -13.91
N TYR A 385 -17.17 -22.77 -12.77
CA TYR A 385 -18.02 -21.58 -12.66
C TYR A 385 -17.28 -20.30 -12.93
N GLY A 386 -17.96 -19.29 -13.54
CA GLY A 386 -17.54 -17.90 -13.39
C GLY A 386 -17.60 -17.48 -11.92
N LEU A 387 -16.54 -16.89 -11.40
CA LEU A 387 -16.43 -16.53 -9.97
C LEU A 387 -17.60 -15.67 -9.49
N LYS A 388 -18.07 -14.75 -10.33
CA LYS A 388 -19.23 -13.92 -10.01
C LYS A 388 -20.49 -14.77 -9.84
N ASN A 389 -20.80 -15.65 -10.80
CA ASN A 389 -22.01 -16.46 -10.78
C ASN A 389 -22.04 -17.45 -9.63
N LEU A 390 -20.89 -18.05 -9.27
CA LEU A 390 -20.77 -18.91 -8.09
C LEU A 390 -21.03 -18.10 -6.81
N ARG A 391 -20.32 -16.98 -6.65
CA ARG A 391 -20.39 -16.16 -5.44
C ARG A 391 -21.73 -15.43 -5.28
N ASP A 392 -22.40 -15.11 -6.38
CA ASP A 392 -23.78 -14.56 -6.32
C ASP A 392 -24.76 -15.55 -5.70
N GLY A 393 -24.57 -16.85 -5.92
CA GLY A 393 -25.40 -17.89 -5.33
C GLY A 393 -25.05 -18.24 -3.87
N VAL A 394 -23.91 -17.76 -3.35
CA VAL A 394 -23.44 -18.05 -1.99
C VAL A 394 -23.46 -16.79 -1.12
N GLY A 395 -24.20 -16.84 -0.01
CA GLY A 395 -24.12 -15.85 1.06
C GLY A 395 -23.19 -16.35 2.17
N MET A 396 -22.25 -15.53 2.60
CA MET A 396 -21.29 -15.92 3.65
C MET A 396 -21.20 -14.87 4.74
N VAL A 397 -21.36 -15.29 5.99
CA VAL A 397 -21.07 -14.49 7.18
C VAL A 397 -19.77 -15.03 7.78
N LEU A 398 -18.72 -14.20 7.74
CA LEU A 398 -17.39 -14.56 8.22
C LEU A 398 -17.31 -14.49 9.74
N GLN A 399 -16.42 -15.26 10.34
CA GLN A 399 -16.12 -15.21 11.78
C GLN A 399 -15.76 -13.78 12.24
N LYS A 400 -14.94 -13.07 11.47
CA LYS A 400 -14.65 -11.65 11.71
C LYS A 400 -15.65 -10.78 10.97
N ASN A 401 -16.65 -10.31 11.70
CA ASN A 401 -17.69 -9.44 11.16
C ASN A 401 -17.13 -8.06 10.81
N VAL A 402 -17.26 -7.66 9.55
CA VAL A 402 -16.75 -6.37 9.03
C VAL A 402 -17.90 -5.54 8.48
N LEU A 403 -18.02 -4.31 8.99
CA LEU A 403 -18.88 -3.27 8.44
C LEU A 403 -18.00 -2.16 7.85
N PHE A 404 -18.45 -1.60 6.74
CA PHE A 404 -17.76 -0.48 6.10
C PHE A 404 -18.23 0.85 6.68
N SER A 405 -17.41 1.90 6.53
CA SER A 405 -17.84 3.26 6.80
C SER A 405 -18.98 3.64 5.86
N GLY A 406 -19.97 4.35 6.36
CA GLY A 406 -21.20 4.70 5.65
C GLY A 406 -22.43 4.32 6.46
N SER A 407 -23.63 4.53 5.95
CA SER A 407 -24.87 4.25 6.67
C SER A 407 -25.14 2.75 6.89
N ILE A 408 -26.01 2.42 7.83
CA ILE A 408 -26.47 1.04 8.03
C ILE A 408 -27.15 0.54 6.75
N GLU A 409 -27.98 1.37 6.10
CA GLU A 409 -28.62 1.02 4.83
C GLU A 409 -27.62 0.66 3.76
N GLU A 410 -26.61 1.51 3.52
CA GLU A 410 -25.52 1.24 2.55
C GLU A 410 -24.80 -0.08 2.85
N ASN A 411 -24.55 -0.36 4.13
CA ASN A 411 -23.95 -1.62 4.54
C ASN A 411 -24.82 -2.84 4.25
N LEU A 412 -26.13 -2.74 4.38
CA LEU A 412 -27.05 -3.83 4.08
C LEU A 412 -27.22 -4.03 2.57
N ARG A 413 -27.19 -2.95 1.76
CA ARG A 413 -27.24 -2.99 0.30
C ARG A 413 -26.07 -3.72 -0.36
N TRP A 414 -25.00 -4.03 0.37
CA TRP A 414 -23.98 -4.96 -0.12
C TRP A 414 -24.54 -6.37 -0.37
N GLY A 415 -25.66 -6.74 0.23
CA GLY A 415 -26.37 -7.98 -0.07
C GLY A 415 -27.14 -7.92 -1.39
N ASP A 416 -27.84 -6.81 -1.61
CA ASP A 416 -28.55 -6.50 -2.86
C ASP A 416 -28.64 -4.97 -3.01
N GLU A 417 -27.95 -4.42 -4.02
CA GLU A 417 -27.87 -2.99 -4.29
C GLU A 417 -29.25 -2.39 -4.63
N ASN A 418 -30.11 -3.17 -5.28
CA ASN A 418 -31.42 -2.74 -5.75
C ASN A 418 -32.56 -3.05 -4.76
N ALA A 419 -32.25 -3.58 -3.57
CA ALA A 419 -33.27 -3.93 -2.59
C ALA A 419 -34.12 -2.71 -2.17
N THR A 420 -35.42 -2.91 -2.01
CA THR A 420 -36.31 -1.89 -1.45
C THR A 420 -36.08 -1.75 0.05
N MET A 421 -36.50 -0.61 0.64
CA MET A 421 -36.44 -0.45 2.10
C MET A 421 -37.25 -1.49 2.86
N GLU A 422 -38.34 -1.99 2.27
CA GLU A 422 -39.16 -3.06 2.85
C GLU A 422 -38.36 -4.37 2.91
N GLU A 423 -37.63 -4.73 1.86
CA GLU A 423 -36.76 -5.91 1.85
C GLU A 423 -35.59 -5.76 2.82
N ILE A 424 -34.98 -4.58 2.91
CA ILE A 424 -33.92 -4.29 3.88
C ILE A 424 -34.42 -4.47 5.31
N ARG A 425 -35.60 -3.91 5.64
CA ARG A 425 -36.20 -4.07 6.96
C ARG A 425 -36.59 -5.53 7.25
N ALA A 426 -37.14 -6.22 6.27
CA ALA A 426 -37.49 -7.65 6.44
C ALA A 426 -36.25 -8.51 6.72
N ALA A 427 -35.11 -8.24 6.00
CA ALA A 427 -33.86 -8.94 6.26
C ALA A 427 -33.25 -8.56 7.63
N ALA A 428 -33.37 -7.30 8.03
CA ALA A 428 -32.92 -6.82 9.33
C ALA A 428 -33.78 -7.41 10.49
N ASP A 429 -35.09 -7.52 10.32
CA ASP A 429 -35.99 -8.15 11.28
C ASP A 429 -35.68 -9.65 11.42
N ALA A 430 -35.51 -10.35 10.31
CA ALA A 430 -35.10 -11.75 10.28
C ALA A 430 -33.77 -12.00 11.02
N ALA A 431 -32.84 -11.06 10.94
CA ALA A 431 -31.56 -11.06 11.68
C ALA A 431 -31.70 -10.48 13.10
N GLN A 432 -32.89 -10.13 13.57
CA GLN A 432 -33.15 -9.46 14.86
C GLN A 432 -32.37 -8.13 15.00
N ALA A 433 -32.15 -7.43 13.86
CA ALA A 433 -31.43 -6.15 13.80
C ALA A 433 -32.38 -4.94 13.78
N ASP A 434 -33.58 -5.06 13.20
CA ASP A 434 -34.51 -3.94 12.99
C ASP A 434 -34.85 -3.19 14.29
N GLY A 435 -35.06 -3.94 15.39
CA GLY A 435 -35.40 -3.33 16.68
C GLY A 435 -34.35 -2.37 17.22
N PHE A 436 -33.08 -2.73 17.19
CA PHE A 436 -32.03 -1.83 17.67
C PHE A 436 -31.66 -0.75 16.63
N VAL A 437 -31.80 -1.02 15.33
CA VAL A 437 -31.57 -0.01 14.29
C VAL A 437 -32.59 1.11 14.43
N ASN A 438 -33.89 0.80 14.62
CA ASN A 438 -34.93 1.80 14.82
C ASN A 438 -34.79 2.54 16.16
N ALA A 439 -34.04 2.01 17.12
CA ALA A 439 -33.76 2.68 18.39
C ALA A 439 -32.64 3.76 18.27
N PHE A 440 -31.86 3.75 17.18
CA PHE A 440 -30.90 4.82 16.90
C PHE A 440 -31.64 6.07 16.41
N THR A 441 -31.10 7.26 16.73
CA THR A 441 -31.70 8.55 16.36
C THR A 441 -31.94 8.65 14.84
N ASP A 442 -30.98 8.19 14.03
CA ASP A 442 -31.02 8.27 12.57
C ASP A 442 -31.46 6.95 11.91
N GLY A 443 -31.81 5.92 12.72
CA GLY A 443 -32.29 4.64 12.22
C GLY A 443 -31.33 4.01 11.21
N TYR A 444 -31.82 3.65 10.03
CA TYR A 444 -31.03 3.07 8.95
C TYR A 444 -30.01 4.04 8.32
N ASN A 445 -30.19 5.35 8.50
CA ASN A 445 -29.26 6.38 8.04
C ASN A 445 -28.09 6.62 9.02
N MET A 446 -28.07 5.93 10.17
CA MET A 446 -26.98 6.05 11.14
C MET A 446 -25.64 5.70 10.49
N GLU A 447 -24.69 6.64 10.58
CA GLU A 447 -23.33 6.47 10.06
C GLU A 447 -22.52 5.52 10.94
N LEU A 448 -21.93 4.52 10.31
CA LEU A 448 -21.01 3.56 10.92
C LEU A 448 -19.56 4.05 10.71
N GLY A 449 -18.79 4.06 11.79
CA GLY A 449 -17.36 4.29 11.71
C GLY A 449 -16.62 3.11 11.06
N GLN A 450 -15.36 3.32 10.71
CA GLN A 450 -14.52 2.29 10.09
C GLN A 450 -14.52 0.98 10.90
N GLY A 451 -14.91 -0.11 10.26
CA GLY A 451 -15.05 -1.41 10.91
C GLY A 451 -16.23 -1.49 11.90
N GLY A 452 -17.17 -0.54 11.89
CA GLY A 452 -18.34 -0.52 12.77
C GLY A 452 -17.98 -0.31 14.24
N VAL A 453 -17.01 0.57 14.55
CA VAL A 453 -16.51 0.80 15.94
C VAL A 453 -17.56 1.35 16.90
N ASN A 454 -18.62 1.94 16.38
CA ASN A 454 -19.71 2.57 17.13
C ASN A 454 -20.93 1.67 17.36
N VAL A 455 -20.84 0.38 17.01
CA VAL A 455 -21.85 -0.62 17.31
C VAL A 455 -21.25 -1.80 18.09
N SER A 456 -22.04 -2.47 18.91
CA SER A 456 -21.58 -3.62 19.71
C SER A 456 -21.27 -4.83 18.83
N GLY A 457 -20.48 -5.79 19.34
CA GLY A 457 -20.14 -7.03 18.61
C GLY A 457 -21.37 -7.79 18.13
N GLY A 458 -22.38 -7.96 18.99
CA GLY A 458 -23.63 -8.64 18.63
C GLY A 458 -24.49 -7.84 17.64
N GLN A 459 -24.51 -6.51 17.70
CA GLN A 459 -25.17 -5.66 16.71
C GLN A 459 -24.48 -5.78 15.34
N LYS A 460 -23.15 -5.71 15.31
CA LYS A 460 -22.34 -5.90 14.11
C LYS A 460 -22.62 -7.25 13.46
N GLN A 461 -22.66 -8.30 14.25
CA GLN A 461 -22.93 -9.67 13.80
C GLN A 461 -24.31 -9.79 13.15
N ARG A 462 -25.36 -9.25 13.81
CA ARG A 462 -26.72 -9.25 13.27
C ARG A 462 -26.86 -8.44 11.98
N LEU A 463 -26.15 -7.31 11.83
CA LEU A 463 -26.11 -6.57 10.58
C LEU A 463 -25.41 -7.36 9.45
N CYS A 464 -24.34 -8.10 9.76
CA CYS A 464 -23.69 -8.97 8.77
C CYS A 464 -24.59 -10.15 8.36
N ILE A 465 -25.38 -10.70 9.30
CA ILE A 465 -26.40 -11.72 9.00
C ILE A 465 -27.48 -11.12 8.11
N ALA A 466 -28.02 -9.93 8.45
CA ALA A 466 -29.03 -9.25 7.64
C ALA A 466 -28.55 -9.00 6.19
N ARG A 467 -27.30 -8.58 6.02
CA ARG A 467 -26.65 -8.43 4.72
C ARG A 467 -26.65 -9.74 3.92
N ALA A 468 -26.31 -10.85 4.57
CA ALA A 468 -26.28 -12.16 3.91
C ALA A 468 -27.70 -12.67 3.57
N LEU A 469 -28.71 -12.40 4.42
CA LEU A 469 -30.10 -12.73 4.18
C LEU A 469 -30.70 -11.92 3.02
N LEU A 470 -30.37 -10.62 2.94
CA LEU A 470 -30.85 -9.74 1.88
C LEU A 470 -30.43 -10.23 0.49
N LYS A 471 -29.28 -10.88 0.39
CA LYS A 471 -28.78 -11.50 -0.84
C LYS A 471 -29.67 -12.64 -1.36
N LYS A 472 -30.51 -13.26 -0.51
CA LYS A 472 -31.36 -14.41 -0.84
C LYS A 472 -30.57 -15.57 -1.48
N PRO A 473 -29.44 -16.00 -0.91
CA PRO A 473 -28.53 -16.94 -1.53
C PRO A 473 -29.12 -18.34 -1.61
N LYS A 474 -28.64 -19.18 -2.54
CA LYS A 474 -28.95 -20.62 -2.61
C LYS A 474 -28.18 -21.43 -1.58
N ILE A 475 -27.00 -20.98 -1.19
CA ILE A 475 -26.16 -21.55 -0.14
C ILE A 475 -25.83 -20.45 0.86
N LEU A 476 -26.23 -20.63 2.12
CA LEU A 476 -25.86 -19.72 3.21
C LEU A 476 -24.79 -20.37 4.10
N ILE A 477 -23.66 -19.70 4.26
CA ILE A 477 -22.56 -20.14 5.13
C ILE A 477 -22.47 -19.19 6.32
N LEU A 478 -22.49 -19.76 7.52
CA LEU A 478 -22.37 -19.04 8.79
C LEU A 478 -21.14 -19.56 9.53
N ASP A 479 -20.04 -18.80 9.49
CA ASP A 479 -18.78 -19.18 10.16
C ASP A 479 -18.71 -18.53 11.54
N ASP A 480 -19.06 -19.29 12.58
CA ASP A 480 -19.11 -18.87 14.00
C ASP A 480 -19.84 -17.53 14.21
N SER A 481 -20.88 -17.33 13.41
CA SER A 481 -21.53 -16.03 13.24
C SER A 481 -22.63 -15.71 14.26
N THR A 482 -22.82 -16.55 15.29
CA THR A 482 -23.80 -16.34 16.39
C THR A 482 -23.16 -16.28 17.78
N SER A 483 -21.84 -16.42 17.87
CA SER A 483 -21.10 -16.51 19.14
C SER A 483 -21.19 -15.26 20.05
N ALA A 484 -21.42 -14.07 19.47
CA ALA A 484 -21.60 -12.82 20.21
C ALA A 484 -23.07 -12.43 20.43
N VAL A 485 -24.02 -13.31 20.07
CA VAL A 485 -25.45 -13.10 20.23
C VAL A 485 -25.92 -13.95 21.40
N ASP A 486 -26.91 -13.46 22.18
CA ASP A 486 -27.52 -14.24 23.25
C ASP A 486 -28.37 -15.40 22.70
N THR A 487 -28.56 -16.45 23.52
CA THR A 487 -29.20 -17.69 23.11
C THR A 487 -30.66 -17.49 22.64
N ALA A 488 -31.39 -16.56 23.23
CA ALA A 488 -32.77 -16.29 22.84
C ALA A 488 -32.86 -15.62 21.46
N THR A 489 -32.00 -14.65 21.21
CA THR A 489 -31.90 -13.99 19.91
C THR A 489 -31.36 -14.95 18.82
N GLU A 490 -30.41 -15.81 19.15
CA GLU A 490 -29.90 -16.84 18.23
C GLU A 490 -31.01 -17.82 17.82
N ALA A 491 -31.85 -18.26 18.75
CA ALA A 491 -32.98 -19.14 18.46
C ALA A 491 -33.97 -18.50 17.45
N LYS A 492 -34.26 -17.19 17.60
CA LYS A 492 -35.12 -16.45 16.66
C LYS A 492 -34.49 -16.33 15.27
N ILE A 493 -33.19 -16.05 15.21
CA ILE A 493 -32.46 -15.99 13.95
C ILE A 493 -32.48 -17.35 13.23
N ARG A 494 -32.29 -18.45 13.96
CA ARG A 494 -32.43 -19.81 13.41
C ARG A 494 -33.82 -20.09 12.88
N GLN A 495 -34.86 -19.69 13.63
CA GLN A 495 -36.23 -19.80 13.16
C GLN A 495 -36.47 -19.01 11.87
N ALA A 496 -35.92 -17.82 11.76
CA ALA A 496 -35.97 -17.02 10.52
C ALA A 496 -35.30 -17.74 9.34
N PHE A 497 -34.18 -18.46 9.55
CA PHE A 497 -33.55 -19.26 8.50
C PHE A 497 -34.42 -20.38 7.96
N THR A 498 -35.24 -21.00 8.80
CA THR A 498 -36.16 -22.08 8.37
C THR A 498 -37.39 -21.55 7.62
N THR A 499 -37.79 -20.31 7.86
CA THR A 499 -38.93 -19.67 7.19
C THR A 499 -38.53 -18.91 5.94
N SER A 500 -37.59 -17.95 6.04
CA SER A 500 -37.21 -17.03 4.95
C SER A 500 -36.27 -17.67 3.91
N LEU A 501 -35.46 -18.67 4.33
CA LEU A 501 -34.51 -19.37 3.47
C LEU A 501 -34.79 -20.88 3.40
N LYS A 502 -36.06 -21.28 3.34
CA LYS A 502 -36.47 -22.69 3.34
C LYS A 502 -35.79 -23.55 2.28
N HIS A 503 -35.55 -22.98 1.11
CA HIS A 503 -34.95 -23.68 -0.04
C HIS A 503 -33.44 -23.51 -0.15
N SER A 504 -32.83 -22.69 0.69
CA SER A 504 -31.36 -22.48 0.68
C SER A 504 -30.70 -23.56 1.55
N THR A 505 -29.60 -24.11 1.07
CA THR A 505 -28.71 -24.97 1.86
C THR A 505 -27.97 -24.13 2.89
N LYS A 506 -27.96 -24.56 4.16
CA LYS A 506 -27.33 -23.81 5.25
C LYS A 506 -26.16 -24.61 5.81
N ILE A 507 -24.98 -24.01 5.84
CA ILE A 507 -23.77 -24.60 6.41
C ILE A 507 -23.35 -23.75 7.59
N ILE A 508 -23.46 -24.30 8.79
CA ILE A 508 -23.28 -23.59 10.06
C ILE A 508 -22.08 -24.15 10.78
N ILE A 509 -21.02 -23.35 10.88
CA ILE A 509 -19.91 -23.63 11.79
C ILE A 509 -20.27 -23.07 13.15
N ALA A 510 -20.26 -23.89 14.17
CA ALA A 510 -20.53 -23.48 15.52
C ALA A 510 -19.48 -24.00 16.52
N GLN A 511 -19.22 -23.19 17.53
CA GLN A 511 -18.45 -23.61 18.71
C GLN A 511 -19.36 -24.21 19.77
N ARG A 512 -20.66 -23.80 19.81
CA ARG A 512 -21.66 -24.33 20.73
C ARG A 512 -22.47 -25.43 20.02
N ILE A 513 -22.59 -26.58 20.70
CA ILE A 513 -23.36 -27.69 20.14
C ILE A 513 -24.83 -27.35 19.99
N THR A 514 -25.36 -26.51 20.90
CA THR A 514 -26.76 -26.04 20.89
C THR A 514 -27.10 -25.28 19.59
N SER A 515 -26.12 -24.73 18.91
CA SER A 515 -26.34 -24.02 17.63
C SER A 515 -26.56 -24.95 16.44
N VAL A 516 -26.19 -26.22 16.54
CA VAL A 516 -26.27 -27.22 15.46
C VAL A 516 -26.98 -28.51 15.85
N ILE A 517 -27.51 -28.61 17.07
CA ILE A 517 -28.16 -29.83 17.57
C ILE A 517 -29.36 -30.24 16.73
N ASP A 518 -30.08 -29.26 16.18
CA ASP A 518 -31.26 -29.47 15.32
C ASP A 518 -30.93 -29.56 13.83
N ALA A 519 -29.62 -29.61 13.45
CA ALA A 519 -29.22 -29.74 12.06
C ALA A 519 -29.58 -31.14 11.51
N ASP A 520 -29.97 -31.17 10.23
CA ASP A 520 -30.29 -32.42 9.53
C ASP A 520 -29.07 -33.34 9.48
N LYS A 521 -27.88 -32.74 9.37
CA LYS A 521 -26.58 -33.42 9.35
C LYS A 521 -25.57 -32.63 10.16
N ILE A 522 -24.80 -33.29 11.00
CA ILE A 522 -23.69 -32.72 11.75
C ILE A 522 -22.40 -33.42 11.31
N ILE A 523 -21.37 -32.63 10.98
CA ILE A 523 -20.03 -33.11 10.64
C ILE A 523 -19.11 -32.77 11.82
N VAL A 524 -18.44 -33.77 12.36
CA VAL A 524 -17.44 -33.62 13.42
C VAL A 524 -16.08 -33.63 12.76
N LEU A 525 -15.35 -32.51 12.87
CA LEU A 525 -14.05 -32.31 12.24
C LEU A 525 -12.93 -32.26 13.30
N GLU A 526 -11.92 -33.10 13.15
CA GLU A 526 -10.73 -33.13 13.99
C GLU A 526 -9.48 -33.28 13.12
N ASP A 527 -8.46 -32.47 13.39
CA ASP A 527 -7.18 -32.47 12.67
C ASP A 527 -7.32 -32.56 11.14
N GLY A 528 -8.28 -31.81 10.60
CA GLY A 528 -8.53 -31.76 9.16
C GLY A 528 -9.28 -32.96 8.58
N LYS A 529 -9.82 -33.88 9.40
CA LYS A 529 -10.53 -35.09 8.97
C LYS A 529 -11.94 -35.12 9.53
N ILE A 530 -12.86 -35.75 8.79
CA ILE A 530 -14.20 -36.06 9.30
C ILE A 530 -14.11 -37.33 10.16
N ILE A 531 -14.36 -37.20 11.46
CA ILE A 531 -14.36 -38.32 12.41
C ILE A 531 -15.76 -38.83 12.73
N GLY A 532 -16.78 -38.04 12.45
CA GLY A 532 -18.18 -38.41 12.62
C GLY A 532 -19.10 -37.61 11.71
N MET A 533 -20.14 -38.22 11.18
CA MET A 533 -21.16 -37.58 10.35
C MET A 533 -22.52 -38.27 10.57
N GLY A 534 -23.54 -37.48 10.85
CA GLY A 534 -24.93 -37.96 11.09
C GLY A 534 -25.76 -36.92 11.81
N ASN A 535 -26.97 -37.27 12.23
CA ASN A 535 -27.77 -36.39 13.08
C ASN A 535 -27.33 -36.49 14.56
N HIS A 536 -27.85 -35.61 15.42
CA HIS A 536 -27.52 -35.61 16.84
C HIS A 536 -27.64 -36.98 17.50
N ASN A 537 -28.75 -37.71 17.27
CA ASN A 537 -29.01 -38.99 17.91
C ASN A 537 -28.06 -40.10 17.42
N GLU A 538 -27.65 -40.06 16.17
CA GLU A 538 -26.68 -41.01 15.59
C GLU A 538 -25.27 -40.73 16.14
N LEU A 539 -24.85 -39.48 16.21
CA LEU A 539 -23.54 -39.12 16.73
C LEU A 539 -23.40 -39.35 18.23
N MET A 540 -24.46 -39.15 19.00
CA MET A 540 -24.51 -39.51 20.43
C MET A 540 -24.27 -41.00 20.66
N LYS A 541 -24.61 -41.87 19.70
CA LYS A 541 -24.39 -43.32 19.79
C LYS A 541 -23.00 -43.72 19.26
N ASN A 542 -22.54 -43.12 18.18
CA ASN A 542 -21.47 -43.65 17.36
C ASN A 542 -20.16 -42.82 17.36
N CYS A 543 -20.16 -41.59 17.94
CA CYS A 543 -19.00 -40.71 17.95
C CYS A 543 -18.67 -40.30 19.40
N GLU A 544 -17.49 -40.70 19.86
CA GLU A 544 -17.04 -40.43 21.24
C GLU A 544 -16.71 -38.94 21.39
N GLU A 545 -16.04 -38.37 20.45
CA GLU A 545 -15.63 -36.95 20.45
C GLU A 545 -16.86 -36.01 20.45
N TYR A 546 -17.93 -36.42 19.72
CA TYR A 546 -19.19 -35.66 19.76
C TYR A 546 -19.81 -35.66 21.14
N ARG A 547 -19.84 -36.83 21.80
CA ARG A 547 -20.34 -36.95 23.18
C ARG A 547 -19.55 -36.12 24.15
N ASP A 548 -18.23 -36.14 24.04
CA ASP A 548 -17.35 -35.36 24.91
C ASP A 548 -17.61 -33.87 24.78
N ILE A 549 -17.74 -33.36 23.55
CA ILE A 549 -18.12 -31.97 23.29
C ILE A 549 -19.49 -31.67 23.90
N TYR A 550 -20.47 -32.55 23.71
CA TYR A 550 -21.85 -32.39 24.22
C TYR A 550 -21.88 -32.30 25.76
N TYR A 551 -21.29 -33.28 26.46
CA TYR A 551 -21.29 -33.29 27.91
C TYR A 551 -20.45 -32.14 28.51
N SER A 552 -19.31 -31.82 27.93
CA SER A 552 -18.51 -30.72 28.41
C SER A 552 -19.20 -29.35 28.36
N GLN A 553 -20.16 -29.18 27.44
CA GLN A 553 -20.92 -27.93 27.31
C GLN A 553 -22.22 -27.96 28.13
N THR A 554 -22.90 -29.11 28.21
CA THR A 554 -24.21 -29.26 28.89
C THR A 554 -24.06 -29.33 30.42
N ASP A 555 -22.99 -29.96 30.92
CA ASP A 555 -22.72 -30.03 32.37
C ASP A 555 -22.29 -28.67 32.93
N LYS A 556 -21.57 -27.86 32.18
CA LYS A 556 -21.25 -26.47 32.57
C LYS A 556 -22.48 -25.56 32.63
N GLU A 557 -23.49 -25.77 31.79
CA GLU A 557 -24.75 -25.00 31.86
C GLU A 557 -25.58 -25.35 33.10
N LYS A 558 -25.47 -26.57 33.62
CA LYS A 558 -26.15 -26.99 34.88
C LYS A 558 -25.45 -26.48 36.13
N GLU A 559 -24.14 -26.21 36.11
CA GLU A 559 -23.41 -25.65 37.26
C GLU A 559 -23.57 -24.12 37.37
N VAL A 560 -23.98 -23.43 36.32
CA VAL A 560 -24.11 -21.95 36.26
C VAL A 560 -25.58 -21.51 36.38
N SER A 561 -26.56 -22.43 36.30
CA SER A 561 -27.98 -22.19 36.52
C SER A 561 -28.42 -22.60 37.94
#